data_b61e9c612306a081c807856e66ec98a9
#
_entry.id   b61e9c612306a081c807856e66ec98a9
#
_cell.length_a   1.000
_cell.length_b   1.000
_cell.length_c   1.000
_cell.angle_alpha   90.00
_cell.angle_beta   90.00
_cell.angle_gamma   90.00
#
_symmetry.space_group_name_H-M   'P 1'
#
loop_
_entity.id
_entity.type
_entity.pdbx_description
1 polymer ?
#
loop_
_entity_poly.entity_id
_entity_poly.type
_entity_poly.pdbx_seq_one_letter_code
_entity_poly.pdbx_strand_id
1 'polypeptide(L)'
;KSFTAVNVVLGLVTSIMIYFFIFIFGSQVMRGVIEEKTSRIVEVIVSSVRPFQLMMGKITGIALVGLTQFSLWVVLTAGIYGAFMLIYNPGEMAQAQMGAGTMMQQANPAMEGLDQAAVTEVFEVIEAINFKVIIGSFLFYFLGGYLLYGALFAAIGSAVDNEADTQQFMLPVSLPLILGLVISNFIVNNPDGSLAFWLSIIPLTSPVVMMVRIPFGVPYGELILSMSLLIAGFIFTTWFAGKIYRTGILMYGKKVSYKELWKWLKY
;
A
#
# COMPACT_ATOMS: atom_id res chain seq x y z
N LYS A 1 -14.48 22.16 9.79
CA LYS A 1 -15.08 21.18 8.83
C LYS A 1 -14.14 20.85 7.67
N SER A 2 -13.33 21.79 7.18
CA SER A 2 -12.37 21.55 6.09
C SER A 2 -11.19 20.69 6.52
N PHE A 3 -10.65 20.89 7.73
CA PHE A 3 -9.58 20.08 8.31
C PHE A 3 -9.91 18.58 8.30
N THR A 4 -11.14 18.25 8.71
CA THR A 4 -11.62 16.87 8.68
C THR A 4 -11.70 16.32 7.25
N ALA A 5 -12.17 17.13 6.29
CA ALA A 5 -12.31 16.72 4.89
C ALA A 5 -10.95 16.39 4.23
N VAL A 6 -9.92 17.21 4.47
CA VAL A 6 -8.57 16.96 3.95
C VAL A 6 -7.96 15.68 4.54
N ASN A 7 -8.10 15.46 5.87
CA ASN A 7 -7.63 14.24 6.52
C ASN A 7 -8.33 12.99 5.98
N VAL A 8 -9.65 13.09 5.72
CA VAL A 8 -10.45 12.02 5.10
C VAL A 8 -9.88 11.67 3.72
N VAL A 9 -9.71 12.67 2.86
CA VAL A 9 -9.20 12.46 1.50
C VAL A 9 -7.80 11.86 1.53
N LEU A 10 -6.89 12.41 2.34
CA LEU A 10 -5.52 11.89 2.48
C LEU A 10 -5.50 10.44 2.98
N GLY A 11 -6.28 10.14 4.02
CA GLY A 11 -6.37 8.80 4.58
C GLY A 11 -6.91 7.79 3.57
N LEU A 12 -8.00 8.11 2.88
CA LEU A 12 -8.59 7.24 1.87
C LEU A 12 -7.67 7.06 0.65
N VAL A 13 -7.10 8.13 0.12
CA VAL A 13 -6.19 8.06 -1.04
C VAL A 13 -4.97 7.22 -0.72
N THR A 14 -4.30 7.46 0.41
CA THR A 14 -3.11 6.70 0.81
C THR A 14 -3.42 5.23 1.09
N SER A 15 -4.57 4.92 1.69
CA SER A 15 -5.00 3.54 1.94
C SER A 15 -5.32 2.80 0.64
N ILE A 16 -5.99 3.44 -0.31
CA ILE A 16 -6.28 2.89 -1.64
C ILE A 16 -4.97 2.64 -2.40
N MET A 17 -4.03 3.58 -2.36
CA MET A 17 -2.73 3.41 -3.01
C MET A 17 -1.96 2.21 -2.45
N ILE A 18 -1.90 2.05 -1.12
CA ILE A 18 -1.25 0.89 -0.48
C ILE A 18 -1.93 -0.41 -0.88
N TYR A 19 -3.27 -0.45 -0.86
CA TYR A 19 -4.03 -1.62 -1.30
C TYR A 19 -3.63 -2.05 -2.72
N PHE A 20 -3.69 -1.11 -3.68
CA PHE A 20 -3.33 -1.39 -5.06
C PHE A 20 -1.87 -1.82 -5.22
N PHE A 21 -0.95 -1.15 -4.54
CA PHE A 21 0.47 -1.48 -4.64
C PHE A 21 0.78 -2.88 -4.09
N ILE A 22 0.25 -3.20 -2.92
CA ILE A 22 0.42 -4.54 -2.34
C ILE A 22 -0.17 -5.61 -3.27
N PHE A 23 -1.37 -5.36 -3.81
CA PHE A 23 -2.05 -6.32 -4.69
C PHE A 23 -1.33 -6.50 -6.02
N ILE A 24 -0.93 -5.40 -6.69
CA ILE A 24 -0.25 -5.43 -7.98
C ILE A 24 1.12 -6.11 -7.85
N PHE A 25 1.96 -5.66 -6.93
CA PHE A 25 3.29 -6.24 -6.77
C PHE A 25 3.26 -7.64 -6.17
N GLY A 26 2.33 -7.93 -5.26
CA GLY A 26 2.11 -9.29 -4.75
C GLY A 26 1.68 -10.25 -5.85
N SER A 27 0.75 -9.86 -6.72
CA SER A 27 0.34 -10.68 -7.85
C SER A 27 1.47 -10.89 -8.88
N GLN A 28 2.36 -9.92 -9.07
CA GLN A 28 3.56 -10.09 -9.91
C GLN A 28 4.50 -11.16 -9.33
N VAL A 29 4.70 -11.22 -7.99
CA VAL A 29 5.45 -12.29 -7.34
C VAL A 29 4.83 -13.64 -7.68
N MET A 30 3.53 -13.78 -7.51
CA MET A 30 2.81 -15.02 -7.78
C MET A 30 2.97 -15.48 -9.23
N ARG A 31 2.68 -14.58 -10.19
CA ARG A 31 2.81 -14.89 -11.63
C ARG A 31 4.23 -15.32 -11.99
N GLY A 32 5.24 -14.58 -11.53
CA GLY A 32 6.62 -14.94 -11.80
C GLY A 32 7.00 -16.31 -11.23
N VAL A 33 6.43 -16.73 -10.09
CA VAL A 33 6.63 -18.07 -9.56
C VAL A 33 5.98 -19.14 -10.45
N ILE A 34 4.75 -18.88 -10.92
CA ILE A 34 4.03 -19.78 -11.84
C ILE A 34 4.78 -19.93 -13.16
N GLU A 35 5.25 -18.83 -13.74
CA GLU A 35 6.03 -18.84 -15.00
C GLU A 35 7.31 -19.68 -14.88
N GLU A 36 8.06 -19.52 -13.79
CA GLU A 36 9.26 -20.34 -13.57
C GLU A 36 8.93 -21.80 -13.35
N LYS A 37 7.83 -22.10 -12.67
CA LYS A 37 7.35 -23.46 -12.45
C LYS A 37 6.91 -24.09 -13.79
N THR A 38 6.06 -23.45 -14.56
CA THR A 38 5.53 -23.99 -15.81
C THR A 38 6.58 -24.15 -16.89
N SER A 39 7.58 -23.26 -16.95
CA SER A 39 8.73 -23.38 -17.87
C SER A 39 9.77 -24.43 -17.42
N ARG A 40 9.59 -25.10 -16.27
CA ARG A 40 10.52 -26.05 -15.66
C ARG A 40 11.94 -25.52 -15.38
N ILE A 41 12.14 -24.21 -15.53
CA ILE A 41 13.41 -23.56 -15.19
C ILE A 41 13.75 -23.77 -13.71
N VAL A 42 12.73 -23.88 -12.87
CA VAL A 42 12.86 -24.16 -11.43
C VAL A 42 13.69 -25.43 -11.17
N GLU A 43 13.55 -26.50 -11.95
CA GLU A 43 14.29 -27.76 -11.75
C GLU A 43 15.81 -27.53 -11.85
N VAL A 44 16.23 -26.65 -12.77
CA VAL A 44 17.64 -26.28 -12.94
C VAL A 44 18.11 -25.36 -11.79
N ILE A 45 17.30 -24.37 -11.44
CA ILE A 45 17.68 -23.39 -10.41
C ILE A 45 17.75 -24.04 -9.02
N VAL A 46 16.81 -24.91 -8.67
CA VAL A 46 16.76 -25.59 -7.35
C VAL A 46 17.92 -26.56 -7.16
N SER A 47 18.57 -27.01 -8.25
CA SER A 47 19.81 -27.79 -8.14
C SER A 47 20.98 -26.98 -7.56
N SER A 48 20.95 -25.65 -7.69
CA SER A 48 22.03 -24.74 -7.28
C SER A 48 21.64 -23.83 -6.11
N VAL A 49 20.35 -23.53 -5.92
CA VAL A 49 19.84 -22.55 -4.93
C VAL A 49 18.72 -23.18 -4.10
N ARG A 50 18.70 -22.90 -2.79
CA ARG A 50 17.62 -23.39 -1.92
C ARG A 50 16.29 -22.73 -2.28
N PRO A 51 15.15 -23.47 -2.27
CA PRO A 51 13.83 -22.92 -2.61
C PRO A 51 13.45 -21.66 -1.83
N PHE A 52 13.78 -21.58 -0.54
CA PHE A 52 13.55 -20.39 0.27
C PHE A 52 14.33 -19.15 -0.23
N GLN A 53 15.58 -19.34 -0.66
CA GLN A 53 16.39 -18.26 -1.21
C GLN A 53 15.85 -17.77 -2.54
N LEU A 54 15.35 -18.69 -3.38
CA LEU A 54 14.68 -18.36 -4.64
C LEU A 54 13.42 -17.52 -4.39
N MET A 55 12.57 -17.95 -3.45
CA MET A 55 11.37 -17.20 -3.05
C MET A 55 11.72 -15.80 -2.56
N MET A 56 12.69 -15.68 -1.63
CA MET A 56 13.08 -14.40 -1.07
C MET A 56 13.77 -13.50 -2.10
N GLY A 57 14.57 -14.07 -3.00
CA GLY A 57 15.18 -13.31 -4.09
C GLY A 57 14.13 -12.68 -5.01
N LYS A 58 13.08 -13.40 -5.34
CA LYS A 58 11.97 -12.89 -6.15
C LYS A 58 11.18 -11.79 -5.41
N ILE A 59 10.82 -12.03 -4.15
CA ILE A 59 10.12 -11.04 -3.34
C ILE A 59 10.94 -9.75 -3.22
N THR A 60 12.23 -9.85 -2.91
CA THR A 60 13.13 -8.68 -2.81
C THR A 60 13.35 -8.00 -4.16
N GLY A 61 13.48 -8.76 -5.24
CA GLY A 61 13.64 -8.20 -6.59
C GLY A 61 12.44 -7.33 -6.99
N ILE A 62 11.23 -7.83 -6.81
CA ILE A 62 9.99 -7.08 -7.10
C ILE A 62 9.79 -5.91 -6.12
N ALA A 63 10.20 -6.06 -4.83
CA ALA A 63 10.22 -4.94 -3.89
C ALA A 63 11.08 -3.77 -4.39
N LEU A 64 12.28 -4.08 -4.89
CA LEU A 64 13.18 -3.07 -5.45
C LEU A 64 12.59 -2.39 -6.69
N VAL A 65 11.92 -3.15 -7.55
CA VAL A 65 11.18 -2.58 -8.70
C VAL A 65 10.10 -1.62 -8.21
N GLY A 66 9.29 -2.01 -7.24
CA GLY A 66 8.25 -1.18 -6.65
C GLY A 66 8.80 0.11 -6.01
N LEU A 67 9.89 -0.01 -5.25
CA LEU A 67 10.57 1.15 -4.65
C LEU A 67 11.16 2.08 -5.72
N THR A 68 11.77 1.53 -6.76
CA THR A 68 12.32 2.32 -7.88
C THR A 68 11.19 3.06 -8.61
N GLN A 69 10.09 2.39 -8.90
CA GLN A 69 8.93 2.99 -9.53
C GLN A 69 8.33 4.10 -8.66
N PHE A 70 8.19 3.88 -7.36
CA PHE A 70 7.73 4.91 -6.43
C PHE A 70 8.66 6.12 -6.41
N SER A 71 9.99 5.89 -6.31
CA SER A 71 10.98 6.97 -6.34
C SER A 71 10.92 7.77 -7.65
N LEU A 72 10.73 7.10 -8.77
CA LEU A 72 10.59 7.73 -10.08
C LEU A 72 9.33 8.61 -10.14
N TRP A 73 8.22 8.16 -9.58
CA TRP A 73 6.98 8.96 -9.49
C TRP A 73 7.18 10.22 -8.64
N VAL A 74 7.88 10.10 -7.51
CA VAL A 74 8.19 11.25 -6.65
C VAL A 74 9.06 12.26 -7.39
N VAL A 75 10.12 11.80 -8.08
CA VAL A 75 11.01 12.66 -8.86
C VAL A 75 10.27 13.34 -10.02
N LEU A 76 9.43 12.59 -10.75
CA LEU A 76 8.62 13.15 -11.83
C LEU A 76 7.65 14.21 -11.32
N THR A 77 6.94 13.93 -10.22
CA THR A 77 6.00 14.88 -9.63
C THR A 77 6.70 16.14 -9.17
N ALA A 78 7.84 16.01 -8.50
CA ALA A 78 8.66 17.14 -8.07
C ALA A 78 9.21 17.94 -9.28
N GLY A 79 9.63 17.25 -10.34
CA GLY A 79 10.10 17.86 -11.58
C GLY A 79 8.99 18.63 -12.31
N ILE A 80 7.80 18.04 -12.46
CA ILE A 80 6.64 18.72 -13.07
C ILE A 80 6.23 19.93 -12.24
N TYR A 81 6.17 19.77 -10.90
CA TYR A 81 5.84 20.88 -10.00
C TYR A 81 6.87 22.01 -10.09
N GLY A 82 8.18 21.67 -10.09
CA GLY A 82 9.25 22.66 -10.25
C GLY A 82 9.20 23.36 -11.60
N ALA A 83 8.95 22.62 -12.69
CA ALA A 83 8.79 23.21 -14.03
C ALA A 83 7.55 24.12 -14.09
N PHE A 84 6.44 23.69 -13.48
CA PHE A 84 5.24 24.53 -13.39
C PHE A 84 5.51 25.85 -12.64
N MET A 85 6.22 25.79 -11.52
CA MET A 85 6.60 26.95 -10.74
C MET A 85 7.54 27.90 -11.50
N LEU A 86 8.43 27.38 -12.34
CA LEU A 86 9.33 28.18 -13.16
C LEU A 86 8.61 28.86 -14.34
N ILE A 87 7.60 28.20 -14.93
CA ILE A 87 6.90 28.71 -16.13
C ILE A 87 5.79 29.69 -15.72
N TYR A 88 5.05 29.40 -14.68
CA TYR A 88 3.83 30.15 -14.31
C TYR A 88 4.05 31.19 -13.22
N ASN A 89 5.24 31.24 -12.59
CA ASN A 89 5.63 32.24 -11.58
C ASN A 89 4.44 32.61 -10.65
N PRO A 90 4.12 31.80 -9.62
CA PRO A 90 2.89 31.96 -8.83
C PRO A 90 2.76 33.32 -8.15
N GLY A 91 3.89 34.03 -7.96
CA GLY A 91 3.91 35.40 -7.48
C GLY A 91 3.24 36.40 -8.45
N GLU A 92 3.40 36.18 -9.76
CA GLU A 92 2.72 37.00 -10.77
C GLU A 92 1.25 36.59 -10.95
N MET A 93 0.94 35.28 -10.82
CA MET A 93 -0.45 34.81 -10.81
C MET A 93 -1.23 35.30 -9.58
N ALA A 94 -0.60 35.28 -8.40
CA ALA A 94 -1.21 35.81 -7.18
C ALA A 94 -1.41 37.35 -7.31
N GLN A 95 -0.47 38.10 -7.93
CA GLN A 95 -0.62 39.52 -8.21
C GLN A 95 -1.62 39.79 -9.34
N ALA A 96 -1.66 38.97 -10.39
CA ALA A 96 -2.65 39.10 -11.47
C ALA A 96 -4.05 38.74 -10.98
N GLN A 97 -4.18 37.77 -10.09
CA GLN A 97 -5.44 37.40 -9.44
C GLN A 97 -5.88 38.46 -8.43
N MET A 98 -4.95 39.04 -7.66
CA MET A 98 -5.24 40.26 -6.87
C MET A 98 -5.65 41.45 -7.74
N GLY A 99 -5.00 41.67 -8.89
CA GLY A 99 -5.35 42.72 -9.82
C GLY A 99 -6.69 42.48 -10.53
N ALA A 100 -6.99 41.23 -10.91
CA ALA A 100 -8.30 40.88 -11.48
C ALA A 100 -9.39 40.83 -10.40
N GLY A 101 -9.04 40.41 -9.17
CA GLY A 101 -9.90 40.47 -8.00
C GLY A 101 -10.33 41.89 -7.68
N THR A 102 -9.42 42.86 -7.69
CA THR A 102 -9.76 44.26 -7.43
C THR A 102 -10.68 44.86 -8.51
N MET A 103 -10.59 44.40 -9.75
CA MET A 103 -11.55 44.82 -10.80
C MET A 103 -12.93 44.12 -10.68
N MET A 104 -12.96 42.82 -10.24
CA MET A 104 -14.21 42.12 -9.94
C MET A 104 -14.83 42.52 -8.60
N GLN A 105 -14.05 43.01 -7.64
CA GLN A 105 -14.45 43.48 -6.32
C GLN A 105 -15.36 44.70 -6.42
N GLN A 106 -15.16 45.55 -7.44
CA GLN A 106 -16.08 46.65 -7.74
C GLN A 106 -17.42 46.17 -8.33
N ALA A 107 -17.49 44.90 -8.81
CA ALA A 107 -18.70 44.39 -9.45
C ALA A 107 -19.58 43.52 -8.51
N ASN A 108 -19.05 42.87 -7.47
CA ASN A 108 -19.87 42.05 -6.56
C ASN A 108 -19.16 41.72 -5.22
N PRO A 109 -19.31 42.54 -4.18
CA PRO A 109 -18.61 42.37 -2.89
C PRO A 109 -19.03 41.15 -2.08
N ALA A 110 -20.08 40.42 -2.49
CA ALA A 110 -20.55 39.21 -1.78
C ALA A 110 -19.81 37.92 -2.16
N MET A 111 -19.03 37.89 -3.26
CA MET A 111 -18.34 36.69 -3.74
C MET A 111 -16.90 36.54 -3.20
N GLU A 112 -16.34 37.61 -2.69
CA GLU A 112 -14.91 37.71 -2.34
C GLU A 112 -14.53 37.05 -1.02
N GLY A 113 -15.43 37.01 -0.05
CA GLY A 113 -15.12 36.46 1.28
C GLY A 113 -15.09 34.94 1.33
N LEU A 114 -15.70 34.28 0.36
CA LEU A 114 -15.83 32.80 0.40
C LEU A 114 -14.63 32.08 -0.24
N ASP A 115 -14.04 32.60 -1.32
CA ASP A 115 -12.94 31.94 -2.01
C ASP A 115 -11.58 32.15 -1.31
N GLN A 116 -11.29 33.33 -0.80
CA GLN A 116 -10.06 33.60 -0.06
C GLN A 116 -10.03 32.89 1.29
N ALA A 117 -11.15 32.87 2.02
CA ALA A 117 -11.25 32.15 3.28
C ALA A 117 -11.08 30.64 3.08
N ALA A 118 -11.69 30.07 2.04
CA ALA A 118 -11.56 28.66 1.72
C ALA A 118 -10.13 28.27 1.30
N VAL A 119 -9.46 29.11 0.51
CA VAL A 119 -8.07 28.90 0.09
C VAL A 119 -7.12 29.01 1.28
N THR A 120 -7.27 30.03 2.13
CA THR A 120 -6.44 30.21 3.33
C THR A 120 -6.65 29.04 4.30
N GLU A 121 -7.89 28.62 4.52
CA GLU A 121 -8.23 27.47 5.36
C GLU A 121 -7.59 26.16 4.85
N VAL A 122 -7.55 25.95 3.53
CA VAL A 122 -6.86 24.79 2.92
C VAL A 122 -5.35 24.86 3.14
N PHE A 123 -4.72 26.02 3.00
CA PHE A 123 -3.29 26.20 3.25
C PHE A 123 -2.93 25.97 4.73
N GLU A 124 -3.69 26.52 5.68
CA GLU A 124 -3.50 26.28 7.11
C GLU A 124 -3.62 24.78 7.45
N VAL A 125 -4.57 24.08 6.83
CA VAL A 125 -4.73 22.63 7.01
C VAL A 125 -3.53 21.87 6.45
N ILE A 126 -3.03 22.23 5.29
CA ILE A 126 -1.86 21.59 4.67
C ILE A 126 -0.61 21.80 5.53
N GLU A 127 -0.40 23.00 6.06
CA GLU A 127 0.73 23.28 6.96
C GLU A 127 0.66 22.53 8.29
N ALA A 128 -0.53 22.30 8.82
CA ALA A 128 -0.74 21.55 10.06
C ALA A 128 -0.50 20.04 9.92
N ILE A 129 -0.49 19.51 8.68
CA ILE A 129 -0.29 18.09 8.40
C ILE A 129 1.21 17.73 8.49
N ASN A 130 1.52 16.74 9.32
CA ASN A 130 2.88 16.22 9.41
C ASN A 130 3.17 15.25 8.24
N PHE A 131 3.46 15.81 7.06
CA PHE A 131 3.80 15.02 5.87
C PHE A 131 4.95 14.05 6.07
N LYS A 132 5.91 14.35 6.96
CA LYS A 132 7.04 13.45 7.25
C LYS A 132 6.56 12.14 7.87
N VAL A 133 5.59 12.21 8.78
CA VAL A 133 5.00 11.02 9.40
C VAL A 133 4.18 10.24 8.38
N ILE A 134 3.39 10.91 7.54
CA ILE A 134 2.56 10.25 6.51
C ILE A 134 3.43 9.52 5.49
N ILE A 135 4.44 10.20 4.93
CA ILE A 135 5.33 9.61 3.92
C ILE A 135 6.18 8.48 4.51
N GLY A 136 6.76 8.68 5.70
CA GLY A 136 7.53 7.65 6.39
C GLY A 136 6.68 6.41 6.71
N SER A 137 5.48 6.62 7.22
CA SER A 137 4.54 5.53 7.48
C SER A 137 4.06 4.85 6.21
N PHE A 138 3.78 5.61 5.15
CA PHE A 138 3.41 5.06 3.85
C PHE A 138 4.46 4.10 3.31
N LEU A 139 5.73 4.52 3.30
CA LEU A 139 6.84 3.67 2.85
C LEU A 139 6.97 2.42 3.72
N PHE A 140 6.83 2.56 5.04
CA PHE A 140 6.93 1.44 5.96
C PHE A 140 5.78 0.44 5.76
N TYR A 141 4.52 0.91 5.73
CA TYR A 141 3.35 0.05 5.56
C TYR A 141 3.24 -0.53 4.16
N PHE A 142 3.68 0.21 3.14
CA PHE A 142 3.81 -0.32 1.79
C PHE A 142 4.82 -1.48 1.76
N LEU A 143 6.04 -1.24 2.23
CA LEU A 143 7.10 -2.25 2.19
C LEU A 143 6.76 -3.46 3.07
N GLY A 144 6.36 -3.23 4.31
CA GLY A 144 5.99 -4.29 5.26
C GLY A 144 4.79 -5.09 4.81
N GLY A 145 3.74 -4.42 4.34
CA GLY A 145 2.55 -5.05 3.77
C GLY A 145 2.86 -5.84 2.50
N TYR A 146 3.65 -5.26 1.58
CA TYR A 146 4.10 -5.94 0.39
C TYR A 146 4.91 -7.20 0.72
N LEU A 147 5.87 -7.13 1.65
CA LEU A 147 6.68 -8.30 2.04
C LEU A 147 5.83 -9.41 2.65
N LEU A 148 4.86 -9.04 3.50
CA LEU A 148 3.92 -9.97 4.11
C LEU A 148 3.04 -10.67 3.05
N TYR A 149 2.39 -9.89 2.20
CA TYR A 149 1.50 -10.42 1.16
C TYR A 149 2.25 -11.07 0.02
N GLY A 150 3.41 -10.54 -0.36
CA GLY A 150 4.30 -11.12 -1.36
C GLY A 150 4.74 -12.53 -1.00
N ALA A 151 5.01 -12.79 0.29
CA ALA A 151 5.30 -14.15 0.78
C ALA A 151 4.09 -15.08 0.60
N LEU A 152 2.88 -14.62 0.96
CA LEU A 152 1.66 -15.41 0.78
C LEU A 152 1.34 -15.67 -0.70
N PHE A 153 1.49 -14.67 -1.56
CA PHE A 153 1.32 -14.81 -3.00
C PHE A 153 2.38 -15.73 -3.64
N ALA A 154 3.62 -15.69 -3.16
CA ALA A 154 4.66 -16.64 -3.58
C ALA A 154 4.29 -18.08 -3.23
N ALA A 155 3.74 -18.31 -2.03
CA ALA A 155 3.25 -19.63 -1.62
C ALA A 155 2.12 -20.12 -2.53
N ILE A 156 1.15 -19.26 -2.86
CA ILE A 156 0.07 -19.58 -3.79
C ILE A 156 0.65 -19.96 -5.16
N GLY A 157 1.53 -19.11 -5.72
CA GLY A 157 2.16 -19.35 -7.02
C GLY A 157 2.92 -20.68 -7.08
N SER A 158 3.60 -21.07 -5.98
CA SER A 158 4.29 -22.36 -5.90
C SER A 158 3.33 -23.55 -5.85
N ALA A 159 2.14 -23.36 -5.29
CA ALA A 159 1.17 -24.44 -5.09
C ALA A 159 0.38 -24.78 -6.36
N VAL A 160 0.14 -23.80 -7.24
CA VAL A 160 -0.68 -23.99 -8.45
C VAL A 160 0.17 -24.21 -9.70
N ASP A 161 -0.42 -24.84 -10.74
CA ASP A 161 0.26 -25.08 -12.02
C ASP A 161 -0.25 -24.11 -13.11
N ASN A 162 -1.39 -23.44 -12.89
CA ASN A 162 -2.01 -22.52 -13.85
C ASN A 162 -2.50 -21.26 -13.15
N GLU A 163 -2.51 -20.13 -13.86
CA GLU A 163 -3.08 -18.89 -13.34
C GLU A 163 -4.58 -19.01 -13.02
N ALA A 164 -5.34 -19.81 -13.76
CA ALA A 164 -6.77 -20.00 -13.51
C ALA A 164 -7.05 -20.62 -12.13
N ASP A 165 -6.18 -21.50 -11.64
CA ASP A 165 -6.32 -22.15 -10.35
C ASP A 165 -5.95 -21.23 -9.16
N THR A 166 -5.34 -20.06 -9.44
CA THR A 166 -4.94 -19.11 -8.39
C THR A 166 -6.12 -18.47 -7.68
N GLN A 167 -7.22 -18.24 -8.38
CA GLN A 167 -8.36 -17.44 -7.87
C GLN A 167 -8.93 -17.99 -6.58
N GLN A 168 -9.03 -19.33 -6.45
CA GLN A 168 -9.55 -19.96 -5.23
C GLN A 168 -8.68 -19.70 -3.99
N PHE A 169 -7.37 -19.45 -4.17
CA PHE A 169 -6.43 -19.17 -3.08
C PHE A 169 -6.18 -17.68 -2.89
N MET A 170 -6.29 -16.89 -3.97
CA MET A 170 -6.12 -15.44 -3.91
C MET A 170 -7.22 -14.77 -3.06
N LEU A 171 -8.47 -15.19 -3.21
CA LEU A 171 -9.60 -14.59 -2.50
C LEU A 171 -9.41 -14.61 -0.98
N PRO A 172 -9.13 -15.76 -0.31
CA PRO A 172 -8.93 -15.78 1.14
C PRO A 172 -7.75 -14.94 1.60
N VAL A 173 -6.67 -14.90 0.82
CA VAL A 173 -5.46 -14.11 1.15
C VAL A 173 -5.72 -12.62 0.97
N SER A 174 -6.46 -12.22 -0.08
CA SER A 174 -6.76 -10.81 -0.36
C SER A 174 -7.91 -10.28 0.50
N LEU A 175 -8.74 -11.14 1.07
CA LEU A 175 -9.93 -10.76 1.84
C LEU A 175 -9.62 -9.77 2.98
N PRO A 176 -8.56 -9.93 3.80
CA PRO A 176 -8.24 -8.95 4.83
C PRO A 176 -7.90 -7.56 4.29
N LEU A 177 -7.21 -7.47 3.12
CA LEU A 177 -6.93 -6.19 2.45
C LEU A 177 -8.22 -5.52 1.97
N ILE A 178 -9.11 -6.30 1.33
CA ILE A 178 -10.39 -5.82 0.83
C ILE A 178 -11.25 -5.35 2.00
N LEU A 179 -11.32 -6.12 3.10
CA LEU A 179 -12.03 -5.73 4.31
C LEU A 179 -11.47 -4.45 4.91
N GLY A 180 -10.13 -4.30 4.98
CA GLY A 180 -9.48 -3.07 5.42
C GLY A 180 -9.94 -1.86 4.59
N LEU A 181 -10.02 -2.01 3.27
CA LEU A 181 -10.45 -0.95 2.37
C LEU A 181 -11.95 -0.61 2.54
N VAL A 182 -12.81 -1.61 2.60
CA VAL A 182 -14.26 -1.41 2.79
C VAL A 182 -14.56 -0.73 4.12
N ILE A 183 -13.91 -1.19 5.19
CA ILE A 183 -14.12 -0.65 6.54
C ILE A 183 -13.49 0.74 6.70
N SER A 184 -12.56 1.13 5.84
CA SER A 184 -11.93 2.46 5.85
C SER A 184 -12.97 3.59 5.85
N ASN A 185 -14.08 3.43 5.12
CA ASN A 185 -15.18 4.41 5.14
C ASN A 185 -15.86 4.56 6.50
N PHE A 186 -15.89 3.51 7.32
CA PHE A 186 -16.40 3.57 8.69
C PHE A 186 -15.37 4.18 9.65
N ILE A 187 -14.09 3.86 9.43
CA ILE A 187 -12.98 4.34 10.25
C ILE A 187 -12.82 5.85 10.14
N VAL A 188 -13.01 6.43 8.96
CA VAL A 188 -12.97 7.87 8.73
C VAL A 188 -13.95 8.64 9.64
N ASN A 189 -15.12 8.06 9.93
CA ASN A 189 -16.12 8.67 10.81
C ASN A 189 -15.82 8.48 12.30
N ASN A 190 -15.03 7.46 12.66
CA ASN A 190 -14.62 7.19 14.03
C ASN A 190 -13.20 6.59 14.09
N PRO A 191 -12.15 7.39 13.85
CA PRO A 191 -10.76 6.92 13.75
C PRO A 191 -10.20 6.37 15.05
N ASP A 192 -10.74 6.79 16.21
CA ASP A 192 -10.34 6.35 17.55
C ASP A 192 -11.24 5.23 18.11
N GLY A 193 -12.17 4.74 17.29
CA GLY A 193 -13.06 3.66 17.68
C GLY A 193 -12.32 2.32 17.90
N SER A 194 -12.89 1.45 18.73
CA SER A 194 -12.32 0.13 19.02
C SER A 194 -12.09 -0.72 17.75
N LEU A 195 -12.99 -0.63 16.77
CA LEU A 195 -12.86 -1.31 15.48
C LEU A 195 -11.63 -0.81 14.71
N ALA A 196 -11.44 0.52 14.65
CA ALA A 196 -10.29 1.14 13.99
C ALA A 196 -8.98 0.72 14.67
N PHE A 197 -8.95 0.71 16.01
CA PHE A 197 -7.80 0.27 16.80
C PHE A 197 -7.42 -1.18 16.45
N TRP A 198 -8.32 -2.15 16.58
CA TRP A 198 -8.00 -3.56 16.37
C TRP A 198 -7.57 -3.85 14.93
N LEU A 199 -8.28 -3.29 13.93
CA LEU A 199 -7.94 -3.51 12.53
C LEU A 199 -6.63 -2.84 12.11
N SER A 200 -6.23 -1.76 12.77
CA SER A 200 -4.94 -1.09 12.53
C SER A 200 -3.75 -1.81 13.16
N ILE A 201 -3.98 -2.74 14.09
CA ILE A 201 -2.93 -3.52 14.76
C ILE A 201 -2.74 -4.89 14.09
N ILE A 202 -3.81 -5.51 13.57
CA ILE A 202 -3.73 -6.81 12.91
C ILE A 202 -2.86 -6.70 11.65
N PRO A 203 -1.76 -7.49 11.52
CA PRO A 203 -0.79 -7.35 10.42
C PRO A 203 -1.38 -7.43 9.02
N LEU A 204 -2.45 -8.21 8.83
CA LEU A 204 -3.10 -8.39 7.54
C LEU A 204 -3.93 -7.17 7.10
N THR A 205 -4.47 -6.39 8.02
CA THR A 205 -5.31 -5.21 7.73
C THR A 205 -4.58 -3.90 7.98
N SER A 206 -3.57 -3.92 8.87
CA SER A 206 -2.87 -2.73 9.33
C SER A 206 -2.28 -1.85 8.22
N PRO A 207 -1.71 -2.39 7.11
CA PRO A 207 -1.14 -1.53 6.07
C PRO A 207 -2.15 -0.57 5.45
N VAL A 208 -3.38 -1.03 5.28
CA VAL A 208 -4.47 -0.22 4.72
C VAL A 208 -5.13 0.65 5.79
N VAL A 209 -5.52 0.04 6.92
CA VAL A 209 -6.30 0.69 7.96
C VAL A 209 -5.51 1.76 8.73
N MET A 210 -4.23 1.51 9.04
CA MET A 210 -3.42 2.50 9.74
C MET A 210 -3.21 3.75 8.89
N MET A 211 -3.07 3.62 7.58
CA MET A 211 -2.93 4.78 6.69
C MET A 211 -4.17 5.66 6.65
N VAL A 212 -5.36 5.10 6.88
CA VAL A 212 -6.58 5.90 7.07
C VAL A 212 -6.52 6.72 8.36
N ARG A 213 -5.98 6.13 9.45
CA ARG A 213 -5.96 6.75 10.78
C ARG A 213 -4.88 7.82 10.95
N ILE A 214 -3.72 7.65 10.33
CA ILE A 214 -2.54 8.53 10.52
C ILE A 214 -2.85 10.02 10.33
N PRO A 215 -3.59 10.46 9.29
CA PRO A 215 -3.93 11.87 9.12
C PRO A 215 -4.77 12.46 10.26
N PHE A 216 -5.48 11.63 11.04
CA PHE A 216 -6.29 12.05 12.18
C PHE A 216 -5.50 12.15 13.48
N GLY A 217 -4.21 11.78 13.49
CA GLY A 217 -3.33 11.94 14.64
C GLY A 217 -3.30 10.72 15.56
N VAL A 218 -2.82 9.57 15.04
CA VAL A 218 -2.66 8.34 15.83
C VAL A 218 -1.58 8.51 16.90
N PRO A 219 -1.80 8.06 18.17
CA PRO A 219 -0.77 8.03 19.19
C PRO A 219 0.45 7.21 18.74
N TYR A 220 1.66 7.73 18.97
CA TYR A 220 2.90 7.05 18.57
C TYR A 220 3.03 5.63 19.14
N GLY A 221 2.49 5.37 20.34
CA GLY A 221 2.47 4.03 20.94
C GLY A 221 1.70 3.01 20.08
N GLU A 222 0.54 3.39 19.57
CA GLU A 222 -0.26 2.54 18.69
C GLU A 222 0.44 2.33 17.33
N LEU A 223 1.07 3.39 16.80
CA LEU A 223 1.81 3.33 15.53
C LEU A 223 2.98 2.34 15.64
N ILE A 224 3.80 2.45 16.70
CA ILE A 224 4.94 1.56 16.96
C ILE A 224 4.46 0.12 17.19
N LEU A 225 3.38 -0.06 17.95
CA LEU A 225 2.80 -1.39 18.17
C LEU A 225 2.37 -2.04 16.85
N SER A 226 1.63 -1.31 16.02
CA SER A 226 1.20 -1.79 14.70
C SER A 226 2.38 -2.12 13.79
N MET A 227 3.39 -1.26 13.72
CA MET A 227 4.62 -1.50 12.95
C MET A 227 5.36 -2.75 13.43
N SER A 228 5.48 -2.94 14.75
CA SER A 228 6.14 -4.10 15.35
C SER A 228 5.39 -5.40 15.04
N LEU A 229 4.06 -5.37 15.14
CA LEU A 229 3.23 -6.52 14.79
C LEU A 229 3.23 -6.83 13.30
N LEU A 230 3.34 -5.82 12.43
CA LEU A 230 3.50 -6.03 11.00
C LEU A 230 4.82 -6.72 10.67
N ILE A 231 5.93 -6.34 11.32
CA ILE A 231 7.22 -7.03 11.18
C ILE A 231 7.11 -8.48 11.66
N ALA A 232 6.52 -8.72 12.83
CA ALA A 232 6.30 -10.07 13.33
C ALA A 232 5.41 -10.90 12.39
N GLY A 233 4.35 -10.28 11.86
CA GLY A 233 3.47 -10.88 10.85
C GLY A 233 4.21 -11.25 9.57
N PHE A 234 5.07 -10.36 9.06
CA PHE A 234 5.92 -10.65 7.91
C PHE A 234 6.87 -11.84 8.17
N ILE A 235 7.54 -11.87 9.30
CA ILE A 235 8.45 -12.98 9.65
C ILE A 235 7.67 -14.30 9.70
N PHE A 236 6.50 -14.28 10.34
CA PHE A 236 5.63 -15.45 10.44
C PHE A 236 5.14 -15.92 9.06
N THR A 237 4.62 -15.00 8.23
CA THR A 237 4.12 -15.35 6.88
C THR A 237 5.24 -15.82 5.97
N THR A 238 6.44 -15.27 6.07
CA THR A 238 7.60 -15.70 5.28
C THR A 238 8.04 -17.12 5.68
N TRP A 239 8.06 -17.43 6.97
CA TRP A 239 8.35 -18.77 7.44
C TRP A 239 7.28 -19.78 6.97
N PHE A 240 6.00 -19.41 7.11
CA PHE A 240 4.87 -20.21 6.66
C PHE A 240 4.90 -20.46 5.15
N ALA A 241 5.06 -19.39 4.38
CA ALA A 241 5.15 -19.41 2.92
C ALA A 241 6.35 -20.25 2.44
N GLY A 242 7.50 -20.13 3.11
CA GLY A 242 8.70 -20.87 2.78
C GLY A 242 8.54 -22.40 2.87
N LYS A 243 7.75 -22.87 3.83
CA LYS A 243 7.41 -24.31 3.92
C LYS A 243 6.54 -24.76 2.76
N ILE A 244 5.50 -23.99 2.43
CA ILE A 244 4.62 -24.29 1.28
C ILE A 244 5.41 -24.22 -0.02
N TYR A 245 6.21 -23.18 -0.19
CA TYR A 245 7.02 -22.95 -1.38
C TYR A 245 8.00 -24.10 -1.64
N ARG A 246 8.70 -24.57 -0.60
CA ARG A 246 9.66 -25.66 -0.71
C ARG A 246 9.06 -26.94 -1.30
N THR A 247 7.83 -27.27 -0.91
CA THR A 247 7.13 -28.48 -1.38
C THR A 247 6.41 -28.20 -2.71
N GLY A 248 5.70 -27.07 -2.78
CA GLY A 248 4.82 -26.73 -3.90
C GLY A 248 5.55 -26.51 -5.21
N ILE A 249 6.73 -25.87 -5.17
CA ILE A 249 7.49 -25.53 -6.38
C ILE A 249 7.97 -26.74 -7.18
N LEU A 250 8.10 -27.89 -6.53
CA LEU A 250 8.53 -29.16 -7.14
C LEU A 250 7.38 -30.10 -7.46
N MET A 251 6.14 -29.73 -7.09
CA MET A 251 4.97 -30.56 -7.36
C MET A 251 4.25 -30.12 -8.64
N TYR A 252 4.07 -31.05 -9.57
CA TYR A 252 3.41 -30.83 -10.85
C TYR A 252 2.18 -31.73 -11.03
N GLY A 253 1.18 -31.26 -11.77
CA GLY A 253 0.08 -32.09 -12.27
C GLY A 253 -0.97 -32.49 -11.24
N LYS A 254 -0.96 -31.93 -10.02
CA LYS A 254 -1.97 -32.20 -9.00
C LYS A 254 -2.79 -30.96 -8.72
N LYS A 255 -4.12 -31.11 -8.74
CA LYS A 255 -5.00 -30.07 -8.19
C LYS A 255 -4.79 -29.99 -6.68
N VAL A 256 -4.21 -28.87 -6.24
CA VAL A 256 -3.92 -28.62 -4.84
C VAL A 256 -5.18 -28.21 -4.10
N SER A 257 -5.39 -28.78 -2.93
CA SER A 257 -6.46 -28.43 -2.01
C SER A 257 -5.90 -27.83 -0.72
N TYR A 258 -6.72 -27.10 0.05
CA TYR A 258 -6.31 -26.57 1.37
C TYR A 258 -5.81 -27.67 2.33
N LYS A 259 -6.37 -28.88 2.21
CA LYS A 259 -5.95 -30.03 3.02
C LYS A 259 -4.53 -30.50 2.69
N GLU A 260 -4.13 -30.38 1.43
CA GLU A 260 -2.77 -30.69 1.00
C GLU A 260 -1.78 -29.60 1.43
N LEU A 261 -2.14 -28.33 1.30
CA LEU A 261 -1.33 -27.22 1.83
C LEU A 261 -1.05 -27.39 3.32
N TRP A 262 -2.05 -27.81 4.09
CA TRP A 262 -1.87 -28.10 5.53
C TRP A 262 -0.92 -29.26 5.81
N LYS A 263 -0.90 -30.27 4.95
CA LYS A 263 0.08 -31.38 5.07
C LYS A 263 1.50 -30.91 4.80
N TRP A 264 1.68 -30.00 3.80
CA TRP A 264 3.01 -29.47 3.45
C TRP A 264 3.66 -28.67 4.58
N LEU A 265 2.87 -28.12 5.48
CA LEU A 265 3.38 -27.44 6.66
C LEU A 265 4.07 -28.37 7.68
N LYS A 266 3.79 -29.66 7.60
CA LYS A 266 4.37 -30.66 8.51
C LYS A 266 5.74 -31.19 8.06
N TYR A 267 6.08 -30.95 6.79
CA TYR A 267 7.37 -31.31 6.18
C TYR A 267 8.26 -30.05 6.09
#